data_745a9b8ba01fa894936211c4364f1366
#
_entry.id   745a9b8ba01fa894936211c4364f1366
#
_cell.length_a   1.000
_cell.length_b   1.000
_cell.length_c   1.000
_cell.angle_alpha   90.00
_cell.angle_beta   90.00
_cell.angle_gamma   90.00
#
_symmetry.space_group_name_H-M   'P 1'
#
loop_
_entity.id
_entity.type
_entity.pdbx_description
1 polymer ?
#
loop_
_entity_poly.entity_id
_entity_poly.type
_entity_poly.pdbx_seq_one_letter_code
_entity_poly.pdbx_strand_id
1 'polypeptide(L)'
;MVAELTALRDQIDEVDKALLNLLAKRLELVAEVGEVKSRFGLPIYVPEREASMLASRRAEAEALGVPPDLIEDVLRRVMRESYSSENDKGFKTLCPSLRPVVIVGGGGQMGRLFEKMLTLSGYQVRILEQQDWDRAPEIVSDAGMVIVSVPIHITEQVIAKLPRLPSDCILVDLASVKNGPLQAMLAAQLGHHQLARPGVAKVVVHHPPALGQAHRRVVVGGAEHDRHLPAGARAE
;
A
#
# COMPACT_ATOMS: atom_id res chain seq x y z
N MET A 1 -33.51 -24.49 -39.67
CA MET A 1 -32.90 -24.82 -38.35
C MET A 1 -31.40 -24.51 -38.28
N VAL A 2 -30.54 -25.06 -39.15
CA VAL A 2 -29.09 -24.76 -39.14
C VAL A 2 -28.80 -23.28 -39.52
N ALA A 3 -29.48 -22.75 -40.55
CA ALA A 3 -29.31 -21.36 -41.00
C ALA A 3 -29.76 -20.31 -39.93
N GLU A 4 -30.88 -20.59 -39.25
CA GLU A 4 -31.33 -19.73 -38.13
C GLU A 4 -30.35 -19.72 -36.96
N LEU A 5 -29.79 -20.88 -36.61
CA LEU A 5 -28.76 -20.97 -35.55
C LEU A 5 -27.49 -20.20 -35.94
N THR A 6 -27.08 -20.27 -37.21
CA THR A 6 -25.93 -19.50 -37.72
C THR A 6 -26.18 -18.01 -37.60
N ALA A 7 -27.35 -17.54 -38.05
CA ALA A 7 -27.71 -16.12 -38.00
C ALA A 7 -27.76 -15.58 -36.54
N LEU A 8 -28.20 -16.39 -35.57
CA LEU A 8 -28.18 -16.01 -34.17
C LEU A 8 -26.75 -15.97 -33.57
N ARG A 9 -25.89 -16.88 -33.99
CA ARG A 9 -24.49 -16.86 -33.62
C ARG A 9 -23.75 -15.64 -34.15
N ASP A 10 -24.01 -15.28 -35.42
CA ASP A 10 -23.45 -14.06 -36.04
C ASP A 10 -23.87 -12.80 -35.26
N GLN A 11 -25.14 -12.74 -34.81
CA GLN A 11 -25.63 -11.64 -33.98
C GLN A 11 -24.94 -11.60 -32.60
N ILE A 12 -24.68 -12.75 -31.96
CA ILE A 12 -23.95 -12.84 -30.71
C ILE A 12 -22.52 -12.34 -30.92
N ASP A 13 -21.87 -12.77 -32.00
CA ASP A 13 -20.49 -12.34 -32.32
C ASP A 13 -20.40 -10.82 -32.50
N GLU A 14 -21.42 -10.17 -33.11
CA GLU A 14 -21.47 -8.72 -33.22
C GLU A 14 -21.63 -8.04 -31.82
N VAL A 15 -22.44 -8.60 -30.93
CA VAL A 15 -22.59 -8.09 -29.57
C VAL A 15 -21.28 -8.24 -28.81
N ASP A 16 -20.59 -9.37 -28.95
CA ASP A 16 -19.28 -9.60 -28.28
C ASP A 16 -18.20 -8.62 -28.80
N LYS A 17 -18.18 -8.32 -30.10
CA LYS A 17 -17.31 -7.26 -30.66
C LYS A 17 -17.64 -5.89 -30.08
N ALA A 18 -18.92 -5.55 -29.94
CA ALA A 18 -19.33 -4.30 -29.30
C ALA A 18 -18.87 -4.23 -27.83
N LEU A 19 -19.02 -5.31 -27.09
CA LEU A 19 -18.54 -5.43 -25.71
C LEU A 19 -17.02 -5.22 -25.63
N LEU A 20 -16.24 -5.85 -26.51
CA LEU A 20 -14.79 -5.68 -26.59
C LEU A 20 -14.40 -4.20 -26.81
N ASN A 21 -15.08 -3.51 -27.74
CA ASN A 21 -14.83 -2.09 -27.99
C ASN A 21 -15.18 -1.21 -26.78
N LEU A 22 -16.25 -1.51 -26.06
CA LEU A 22 -16.63 -0.81 -24.84
C LEU A 22 -15.62 -1.03 -23.71
N LEU A 23 -15.08 -2.23 -23.57
CA LEU A 23 -14.02 -2.53 -22.62
C LEU A 23 -12.73 -1.78 -22.94
N ALA A 24 -12.32 -1.73 -24.22
CA ALA A 24 -11.16 -0.95 -24.66
C ALA A 24 -11.33 0.52 -24.30
N LYS A 25 -12.49 1.11 -24.65
CA LYS A 25 -12.79 2.51 -24.33
C LYS A 25 -12.78 2.78 -22.82
N ARG A 26 -13.31 1.85 -22.02
CA ARG A 26 -13.29 1.98 -20.56
C ARG A 26 -11.85 1.96 -20.01
N LEU A 27 -10.97 1.12 -20.53
CA LEU A 27 -9.56 1.07 -20.12
C LEU A 27 -8.81 2.37 -20.48
N GLU A 28 -9.06 2.97 -21.65
CA GLU A 28 -8.52 4.29 -22.01
C GLU A 28 -8.93 5.36 -20.99
N LEU A 29 -10.23 5.47 -20.68
CA LEU A 29 -10.74 6.44 -19.70
C LEU A 29 -10.15 6.22 -18.29
N VAL A 30 -9.96 4.96 -17.89
CA VAL A 30 -9.33 4.66 -16.62
C VAL A 30 -7.86 5.10 -16.60
N ALA A 31 -7.14 4.94 -17.71
CA ALA A 31 -5.78 5.43 -17.83
C ALA A 31 -5.72 6.97 -17.64
N GLU A 32 -6.64 7.72 -18.24
CA GLU A 32 -6.76 9.18 -18.05
C GLU A 32 -7.08 9.54 -16.58
N VAL A 33 -8.00 8.79 -15.95
CA VAL A 33 -8.31 8.96 -14.51
C VAL A 33 -7.07 8.70 -13.65
N GLY A 34 -6.27 7.68 -13.95
CA GLY A 34 -5.02 7.38 -13.27
C GLY A 34 -4.01 8.52 -13.36
N GLU A 35 -3.89 9.17 -14.52
CA GLU A 35 -3.04 10.35 -14.71
C GLU A 35 -3.49 11.54 -13.86
N VAL A 36 -4.80 11.81 -13.82
CA VAL A 36 -5.37 12.87 -12.99
C VAL A 36 -5.13 12.57 -11.51
N LYS A 37 -5.40 11.35 -11.05
CA LYS A 37 -5.15 10.94 -9.67
C LYS A 37 -3.68 11.09 -9.27
N SER A 38 -2.76 10.64 -10.12
CA SER A 38 -1.32 10.77 -9.90
C SER A 38 -0.90 12.25 -9.79
N ARG A 39 -1.40 13.11 -10.69
CA ARG A 39 -1.12 14.55 -10.69
C ARG A 39 -1.53 15.25 -9.40
N PHE A 40 -2.67 14.86 -8.82
CA PHE A 40 -3.24 15.49 -7.63
C PHE A 40 -2.97 14.71 -6.34
N GLY A 41 -2.25 13.59 -6.37
CA GLY A 41 -1.95 12.75 -5.21
C GLY A 41 -3.21 12.10 -4.62
N LEU A 42 -4.21 11.78 -5.46
CA LEU A 42 -5.45 11.15 -5.02
C LEU A 42 -5.28 9.62 -4.92
N PRO A 43 -5.99 8.96 -4.00
CA PRO A 43 -5.90 7.51 -3.85
C PRO A 43 -6.44 6.81 -5.09
N ILE A 44 -5.76 5.73 -5.52
CA ILE A 44 -6.21 4.88 -6.63
C ILE A 44 -7.52 4.20 -6.26
N TYR A 45 -7.59 3.63 -5.06
CA TYR A 45 -8.73 2.88 -4.55
C TYR A 45 -9.59 3.72 -3.61
N VAL A 46 -10.88 3.86 -3.93
CA VAL A 46 -11.89 4.58 -3.13
C VAL A 46 -13.07 3.63 -2.92
N PRO A 47 -13.12 2.90 -1.78
CA PRO A 47 -14.11 1.85 -1.52
C PRO A 47 -15.57 2.30 -1.66
N GLU A 48 -15.89 3.50 -1.15
CA GLU A 48 -17.25 4.04 -1.15
C GLU A 48 -17.76 4.30 -2.58
N ARG A 49 -16.88 4.79 -3.47
CA ARG A 49 -17.20 5.00 -4.88
C ARG A 49 -17.41 3.67 -5.60
N GLU A 50 -16.59 2.67 -5.31
CA GLU A 50 -16.73 1.34 -5.90
C GLU A 50 -18.07 0.71 -5.49
N ALA A 51 -18.38 0.73 -4.18
CA ALA A 51 -19.63 0.18 -3.65
C ALA A 51 -20.86 0.88 -4.25
N SER A 52 -20.86 2.21 -4.32
CA SER A 52 -21.95 3.00 -4.91
C SER A 52 -22.14 2.69 -6.40
N MET A 53 -21.06 2.59 -7.15
CA MET A 53 -21.11 2.27 -8.58
C MET A 53 -21.65 0.85 -8.81
N LEU A 54 -21.20 -0.13 -8.06
CA LEU A 54 -21.70 -1.51 -8.18
C LEU A 54 -23.18 -1.60 -7.84
N ALA A 55 -23.63 -0.95 -6.76
CA ALA A 55 -25.05 -0.91 -6.40
C ALA A 55 -25.91 -0.32 -7.51
N SER A 56 -25.49 0.79 -8.14
CA SER A 56 -26.19 1.39 -9.27
C SER A 56 -26.27 0.45 -10.47
N ARG A 57 -25.16 -0.21 -10.83
CA ARG A 57 -25.13 -1.13 -11.98
C ARG A 57 -25.96 -2.39 -11.74
N ARG A 58 -26.01 -2.90 -10.51
CA ARG A 58 -26.89 -4.01 -10.14
C ARG A 58 -28.37 -3.67 -10.35
N ALA A 59 -28.80 -2.49 -9.88
CA ALA A 59 -30.18 -2.04 -10.07
C ALA A 59 -30.56 -1.85 -11.56
N GLU A 60 -29.64 -1.29 -12.35
CA GLU A 60 -29.84 -1.12 -13.80
C GLU A 60 -29.90 -2.49 -14.51
N ALA A 61 -29.05 -3.44 -14.13
CA ALA A 61 -29.05 -4.79 -14.67
C ALA A 61 -30.39 -5.50 -14.40
N GLU A 62 -30.91 -5.41 -13.18
CA GLU A 62 -32.20 -5.96 -12.81
C GLU A 62 -33.33 -5.38 -13.68
N ALA A 63 -33.33 -4.06 -13.90
CA ALA A 63 -34.31 -3.39 -14.76
C ALA A 63 -34.24 -3.84 -16.24
N LEU A 64 -33.07 -4.28 -16.70
CA LEU A 64 -32.82 -4.79 -18.05
C LEU A 64 -33.00 -6.31 -18.17
N GLY A 65 -33.32 -7.03 -17.09
CA GLY A 65 -33.41 -8.49 -17.07
C GLY A 65 -32.06 -9.20 -17.12
N VAL A 66 -30.96 -8.50 -16.81
CA VAL A 66 -29.63 -9.07 -16.66
C VAL A 66 -29.39 -9.47 -15.22
N PRO A 67 -28.87 -10.68 -14.93
CA PRO A 67 -28.57 -11.08 -13.55
C PRO A 67 -27.65 -10.09 -12.84
N PRO A 68 -28.03 -9.48 -11.71
CA PRO A 68 -27.21 -8.49 -10.99
C PRO A 68 -25.82 -8.99 -10.58
N ASP A 69 -25.70 -10.28 -10.24
CA ASP A 69 -24.43 -10.90 -9.86
C ASP A 69 -23.48 -11.00 -11.08
N LEU A 70 -24.01 -11.27 -12.26
CA LEU A 70 -23.20 -11.33 -13.47
C LEU A 70 -22.52 -9.99 -13.76
N ILE A 71 -23.29 -8.88 -13.71
CA ILE A 71 -22.68 -7.55 -13.96
C ILE A 71 -21.70 -7.15 -12.87
N GLU A 72 -21.96 -7.51 -11.61
CA GLU A 72 -21.03 -7.26 -10.52
C GLU A 72 -19.71 -8.01 -10.73
N ASP A 73 -19.74 -9.30 -11.07
CA ASP A 73 -18.53 -10.11 -11.31
C ASP A 73 -17.70 -9.56 -12.49
N VAL A 74 -18.37 -9.23 -13.59
CA VAL A 74 -17.72 -8.62 -14.75
C VAL A 74 -17.04 -7.31 -14.37
N LEU A 75 -17.73 -6.41 -13.68
CA LEU A 75 -17.18 -5.11 -13.29
C LEU A 75 -16.05 -5.26 -12.28
N ARG A 76 -16.16 -6.15 -11.30
CA ARG A 76 -15.05 -6.44 -10.36
C ARG A 76 -13.82 -6.97 -11.07
N ARG A 77 -13.97 -7.83 -12.08
CA ARG A 77 -12.84 -8.32 -12.89
C ARG A 77 -12.19 -7.19 -13.69
N VAL A 78 -13.01 -6.35 -14.34
CA VAL A 78 -12.52 -5.21 -15.13
C VAL A 78 -11.84 -4.16 -14.23
N MET A 79 -12.36 -3.90 -13.03
CA MET A 79 -11.73 -2.99 -12.06
C MET A 79 -10.38 -3.51 -11.58
N ARG A 80 -10.24 -4.81 -11.30
CA ARG A 80 -8.93 -5.39 -10.94
C ARG A 80 -7.88 -5.17 -12.00
N GLU A 81 -8.26 -5.32 -13.28
CA GLU A 81 -7.35 -5.03 -14.40
C GLU A 81 -6.96 -3.55 -14.45
N SER A 82 -7.92 -2.66 -14.22
CA SER A 82 -7.70 -1.22 -14.17
C SER A 82 -6.72 -0.83 -13.06
N TYR A 83 -6.87 -1.38 -11.85
CA TYR A 83 -5.95 -1.12 -10.74
C TYR A 83 -4.54 -1.64 -11.00
N SER A 84 -4.40 -2.78 -11.68
CA SER A 84 -3.09 -3.30 -12.08
C SER A 84 -2.36 -2.32 -12.99
N SER A 85 -3.04 -1.75 -13.98
CA SER A 85 -2.46 -0.78 -14.92
C SER A 85 -2.17 0.59 -14.29
N GLU A 86 -2.99 1.04 -13.32
CA GLU A 86 -2.75 2.28 -12.57
C GLU A 86 -1.52 2.15 -11.63
N ASN A 87 -1.32 1.01 -10.99
CA ASN A 87 -0.19 0.74 -10.11
C ASN A 87 1.17 0.81 -10.83
N ASP A 88 1.21 0.57 -12.13
CA ASP A 88 2.45 0.65 -12.91
C ASP A 88 2.91 2.10 -13.18
N LYS A 89 2.05 3.09 -12.95
CA LYS A 89 2.37 4.52 -13.13
C LYS A 89 2.97 5.19 -11.88
N GLY A 90 3.02 4.48 -10.73
CA GLY A 90 3.46 5.03 -9.45
C GLY A 90 2.48 6.04 -8.84
N PHE A 91 2.95 6.76 -7.84
CA PHE A 91 2.17 7.77 -7.13
C PHE A 91 2.88 9.12 -7.20
N LYS A 92 2.13 10.20 -6.97
CA LYS A 92 2.74 11.51 -6.79
C LYS A 92 3.71 11.48 -5.60
N THR A 93 4.91 11.99 -5.81
CA THR A 93 5.89 12.18 -4.74
C THR A 93 5.35 13.21 -3.74
N LEU A 94 4.96 12.75 -2.54
CA LEU A 94 4.40 13.62 -1.50
C LEU A 94 5.47 14.33 -0.67
N CYS A 95 6.68 13.75 -0.60
CA CYS A 95 7.80 14.30 0.14
C CYS A 95 9.07 14.29 -0.74
N PRO A 96 9.21 15.26 -1.68
CA PRO A 96 10.36 15.30 -2.61
C PRO A 96 11.71 15.45 -1.92
N SER A 97 11.73 15.99 -0.69
CA SER A 97 12.92 16.15 0.13
C SER A 97 13.28 14.94 0.97
N LEU A 98 12.51 13.83 0.88
CA LEU A 98 12.81 12.61 1.60
C LEU A 98 14.17 12.06 1.11
N ARG A 99 15.10 11.89 2.04
CA ARG A 99 16.37 11.22 1.80
C ARG A 99 16.13 9.76 1.40
N PRO A 100 17.14 9.04 0.90
CA PRO A 100 16.95 7.68 0.39
C PRO A 100 16.15 6.78 1.34
N VAL A 101 15.30 5.93 0.76
CA VAL A 101 14.59 4.87 1.46
C VAL A 101 15.42 3.59 1.35
N VAL A 102 15.74 2.97 2.48
CA VAL A 102 16.45 1.68 2.51
C VAL A 102 15.47 0.57 2.83
N ILE A 103 15.43 -0.47 2.00
CA ILE A 103 14.60 -1.66 2.23
C ILE A 103 15.51 -2.81 2.64
N VAL A 104 15.35 -3.27 3.88
CA VAL A 104 16.05 -4.44 4.42
C VAL A 104 15.26 -5.68 4.04
N GLY A 105 15.87 -6.61 3.28
CA GLY A 105 15.19 -7.77 2.71
C GLY A 105 14.38 -7.44 1.44
N GLY A 106 14.91 -6.53 0.62
CA GLY A 106 14.28 -6.06 -0.62
C GLY A 106 14.08 -7.14 -1.68
N GLY A 107 14.87 -8.23 -1.65
CA GLY A 107 14.77 -9.36 -2.58
C GLY A 107 13.50 -10.22 -2.42
N GLY A 108 12.79 -10.12 -1.29
CA GLY A 108 11.50 -10.78 -1.06
C GLY A 108 10.35 -10.17 -1.89
N GLN A 109 9.22 -10.87 -1.96
CA GLN A 109 8.04 -10.41 -2.72
C GLN A 109 7.54 -9.02 -2.25
N MET A 110 7.42 -8.84 -0.95
CA MET A 110 6.98 -7.55 -0.36
C MET A 110 8.04 -6.47 -0.56
N GLY A 111 9.33 -6.79 -0.38
CA GLY A 111 10.41 -5.86 -0.59
C GLY A 111 10.45 -5.32 -2.03
N ARG A 112 10.35 -6.21 -3.01
CA ARG A 112 10.29 -5.83 -4.45
C ARG A 112 9.05 -5.00 -4.78
N LEU A 113 7.90 -5.30 -4.15
CA LEU A 113 6.70 -4.50 -4.33
C LEU A 113 6.91 -3.06 -3.85
N PHE A 114 7.45 -2.89 -2.63
CA PHE A 114 7.74 -1.57 -2.08
C PHE A 114 8.83 -0.84 -2.86
N GLU A 115 9.88 -1.54 -3.29
CA GLU A 115 10.92 -0.99 -4.16
C GLU A 115 10.30 -0.42 -5.45
N LYS A 116 9.49 -1.24 -6.16
CA LYS A 116 8.80 -0.81 -7.39
C LYS A 116 7.93 0.42 -7.15
N MET A 117 7.07 0.38 -6.13
CA MET A 117 6.13 1.48 -5.83
C MET A 117 6.85 2.78 -5.48
N LEU A 118 7.87 2.71 -4.63
CA LEU A 118 8.63 3.88 -4.20
C LEU A 118 9.46 4.46 -5.36
N THR A 119 10.10 3.62 -6.16
CA THR A 119 10.88 4.05 -7.33
C THR A 119 9.99 4.69 -8.39
N LEU A 120 8.83 4.10 -8.70
CA LEU A 120 7.84 4.69 -9.61
C LEU A 120 7.29 6.02 -9.09
N SER A 121 7.27 6.21 -7.78
CA SER A 121 6.86 7.46 -7.13
C SER A 121 7.99 8.50 -7.02
N GLY A 122 9.14 8.24 -7.63
CA GLY A 122 10.27 9.17 -7.69
C GLY A 122 11.16 9.21 -6.45
N TYR A 123 11.04 8.23 -5.55
CA TYR A 123 11.95 8.12 -4.40
C TYR A 123 13.22 7.37 -4.77
N GLN A 124 14.32 7.78 -4.17
CA GLN A 124 15.57 7.03 -4.25
C GLN A 124 15.51 5.83 -3.30
N VAL A 125 15.62 4.61 -3.83
CA VAL A 125 15.54 3.37 -3.06
C VAL A 125 16.88 2.66 -3.07
N ARG A 126 17.30 2.15 -1.93
CA ARG A 126 18.46 1.26 -1.76
C ARG A 126 18.02 -0.03 -1.11
N ILE A 127 18.60 -1.13 -1.52
CA ILE A 127 18.34 -2.46 -0.95
C ILE A 127 19.49 -2.85 -0.02
N LEU A 128 19.15 -3.41 1.13
CA LEU A 128 20.11 -4.01 2.07
C LEU A 128 19.75 -5.48 2.26
N GLU A 129 20.58 -6.36 1.73
CA GLU A 129 20.44 -7.81 1.85
C GLU A 129 21.46 -8.40 2.83
N GLN A 130 21.33 -9.68 3.13
CA GLN A 130 22.21 -10.36 4.08
C GLN A 130 23.68 -10.28 3.68
N GLN A 131 23.99 -10.38 2.40
CA GLN A 131 25.37 -10.30 1.89
C GLN A 131 25.97 -8.89 1.97
N ASP A 132 25.14 -7.85 2.12
CA ASP A 132 25.57 -6.45 2.18
C ASP A 132 25.74 -5.94 3.61
N TRP A 133 25.60 -6.84 4.60
CA TRP A 133 25.50 -6.45 6.01
C TRP A 133 26.76 -5.76 6.54
N ASP A 134 27.93 -6.11 6.03
CA ASP A 134 29.18 -5.44 6.38
C ASP A 134 29.20 -3.95 5.95
N ARG A 135 28.41 -3.62 4.92
CA ARG A 135 28.24 -2.27 4.40
C ARG A 135 26.98 -1.57 4.92
N ALA A 136 26.22 -2.23 5.78
CA ALA A 136 24.99 -1.68 6.32
C ALA A 136 25.15 -0.28 6.94
N PRO A 137 26.21 0.01 7.71
CA PRO A 137 26.45 1.35 8.26
C PRO A 137 26.56 2.44 7.16
N GLU A 138 27.21 2.12 6.05
CA GLU A 138 27.34 3.04 4.90
C GLU A 138 25.98 3.24 4.21
N ILE A 139 25.25 2.14 3.93
CA ILE A 139 24.00 2.14 3.18
C ILE A 139 22.90 2.94 3.89
N VAL A 140 22.86 2.90 5.25
CA VAL A 140 21.84 3.60 6.03
C VAL A 140 22.27 4.98 6.52
N SER A 141 23.51 5.40 6.29
CA SER A 141 24.14 6.59 6.91
C SER A 141 23.36 7.90 6.67
N ASP A 142 22.72 8.03 5.53
CA ASP A 142 21.92 9.18 5.11
C ASP A 142 20.44 8.82 4.85
N ALA A 143 19.97 7.65 5.30
CA ALA A 143 18.60 7.22 5.07
C ALA A 143 17.57 8.14 5.74
N GLY A 144 16.52 8.49 5.00
CA GLY A 144 15.35 9.17 5.54
C GLY A 144 14.28 8.21 6.04
N MET A 145 14.29 6.99 5.49
CA MET A 145 13.38 5.91 5.91
C MET A 145 14.08 4.56 5.77
N VAL A 146 13.86 3.67 6.72
CA VAL A 146 14.28 2.26 6.67
C VAL A 146 13.04 1.38 6.80
N ILE A 147 12.81 0.51 5.83
CA ILE A 147 11.69 -0.44 5.80
C ILE A 147 12.24 -1.85 6.02
N VAL A 148 11.81 -2.53 7.08
CA VAL A 148 12.19 -3.92 7.36
C VAL A 148 11.16 -4.86 6.75
N SER A 149 11.58 -5.60 5.71
CA SER A 149 10.76 -6.51 4.90
C SER A 149 11.38 -7.91 4.87
N VAL A 150 11.64 -8.47 6.03
CA VAL A 150 12.20 -9.81 6.20
C VAL A 150 11.16 -10.78 6.78
N PRO A 151 11.38 -12.11 6.69
CA PRO A 151 10.50 -13.09 7.32
C PRO A 151 10.28 -12.80 8.81
N ILE A 152 9.05 -13.00 9.29
CA ILE A 152 8.61 -12.61 10.62
C ILE A 152 9.47 -13.17 11.74
N HIS A 153 9.96 -14.42 11.61
CA HIS A 153 10.75 -15.11 12.62
C HIS A 153 12.17 -14.55 12.82
N ILE A 154 12.66 -13.71 11.90
CA ILE A 154 13.95 -13.03 12.01
C ILE A 154 13.83 -11.52 12.16
N THR A 155 12.62 -10.95 12.07
CA THR A 155 12.40 -9.49 12.07
C THR A 155 13.03 -8.81 13.28
N GLU A 156 12.81 -9.34 14.49
CA GLU A 156 13.35 -8.78 15.73
C GLU A 156 14.89 -8.81 15.76
N GLN A 157 15.48 -9.92 15.30
CA GLN A 157 16.95 -10.06 15.25
C GLN A 157 17.57 -9.09 14.24
N VAL A 158 16.91 -8.90 13.09
CA VAL A 158 17.36 -7.95 12.07
C VAL A 158 17.26 -6.52 12.57
N ILE A 159 16.16 -6.15 13.23
CA ILE A 159 16.00 -4.83 13.85
C ILE A 159 17.09 -4.58 14.90
N ALA A 160 17.35 -5.54 15.77
CA ALA A 160 18.36 -5.42 16.82
C ALA A 160 19.81 -5.28 16.27
N LYS A 161 20.06 -5.79 15.08
CA LYS A 161 21.36 -5.71 14.39
C LYS A 161 21.51 -4.49 13.50
N LEU A 162 20.45 -3.71 13.27
CA LEU A 162 20.55 -2.50 12.44
C LEU A 162 21.62 -1.57 13.00
N PRO A 163 22.49 -1.01 12.15
CA PRO A 163 23.44 0.01 12.57
C PRO A 163 22.69 1.28 13.02
N ARG A 164 23.41 2.20 13.63
CA ARG A 164 22.84 3.47 14.05
C ARG A 164 22.23 4.22 12.85
N LEU A 165 20.94 4.50 12.94
CA LEU A 165 20.21 5.28 11.95
C LEU A 165 20.32 6.79 12.25
N PRO A 166 20.17 7.66 11.22
CA PRO A 166 20.00 9.09 11.44
C PRO A 166 18.88 9.40 12.43
N SER A 167 19.03 10.44 13.24
CA SER A 167 18.09 10.78 14.32
C SER A 167 16.66 11.11 13.84
N ASP A 168 16.53 11.54 12.59
CA ASP A 168 15.25 11.86 11.92
C ASP A 168 14.79 10.77 10.94
N CYS A 169 15.49 9.63 10.88
CA CYS A 169 15.13 8.50 10.05
C CYS A 169 13.86 7.83 10.56
N ILE A 170 12.94 7.50 9.66
CA ILE A 170 11.72 6.76 9.97
C ILE A 170 12.01 5.26 9.85
N LEU A 171 11.81 4.49 10.92
CA LEU A 171 11.92 3.05 10.90
C LEU A 171 10.54 2.41 10.83
N VAL A 172 10.33 1.53 9.84
CA VAL A 172 9.05 0.86 9.54
C VAL A 172 9.27 -0.65 9.47
N ASP A 173 8.36 -1.44 10.03
CA ASP A 173 8.29 -2.89 9.81
C ASP A 173 7.03 -3.27 9.01
N LEU A 174 7.12 -4.32 8.20
CA LEU A 174 6.01 -4.87 7.43
C LEU A 174 5.44 -6.16 8.05
N ALA A 175 5.91 -6.57 9.22
CA ALA A 175 5.43 -7.78 9.88
C ALA A 175 3.95 -7.63 10.29
N SER A 176 3.17 -8.71 10.17
CA SER A 176 1.77 -8.73 10.60
C SER A 176 1.61 -8.78 12.12
N VAL A 177 2.59 -9.35 12.84
CA VAL A 177 2.65 -9.36 14.31
C VAL A 177 3.50 -8.17 14.76
N LYS A 178 2.93 -7.28 15.58
CA LYS A 178 3.54 -5.99 15.90
C LYS A 178 4.29 -5.91 17.23
N ASN A 179 3.94 -6.74 18.21
CA ASN A 179 4.47 -6.59 19.57
C ASN A 179 6.01 -6.79 19.64
N GLY A 180 6.52 -7.90 19.11
CA GLY A 180 7.95 -8.17 19.11
C GLY A 180 8.77 -7.15 18.32
N PRO A 181 8.46 -6.91 17.03
CA PRO A 181 9.14 -5.89 16.24
C PRO A 181 9.11 -4.49 16.86
N LEU A 182 7.97 -4.07 17.45
CA LEU A 182 7.87 -2.78 18.14
C LEU A 182 8.82 -2.71 19.33
N GLN A 183 8.88 -3.74 20.17
CA GLN A 183 9.80 -3.79 21.32
C GLN A 183 11.26 -3.76 20.86
N ALA A 184 11.60 -4.50 19.81
CA ALA A 184 12.93 -4.48 19.22
C ALA A 184 13.32 -3.08 18.69
N MET A 185 12.39 -2.39 18.01
CA MET A 185 12.59 -1.02 17.53
C MET A 185 12.82 -0.03 18.68
N LEU A 186 12.01 -0.10 19.73
CA LEU A 186 12.15 0.75 20.91
C LEU A 186 13.49 0.48 21.63
N ALA A 187 13.87 -0.78 21.81
CA ALA A 187 15.14 -1.14 22.43
C ALA A 187 16.36 -0.67 21.61
N ALA A 188 16.31 -0.82 20.28
CA ALA A 188 17.36 -0.35 19.40
C ALA A 188 17.54 1.18 19.46
N GLN A 189 16.45 1.93 19.57
CA GLN A 189 16.49 3.39 19.73
C GLN A 189 17.03 3.79 21.11
N LEU A 190 16.59 3.18 22.20
CA LEU A 190 17.02 3.48 23.56
C LEU A 190 18.50 3.12 23.79
N GLY A 191 18.99 2.04 23.23
CA GLY A 191 20.39 1.61 23.31
C GLY A 191 21.37 2.60 22.66
N HIS A 192 20.92 3.40 21.71
CA HIS A 192 21.71 4.43 21.04
C HIS A 192 21.62 5.82 21.70
N HIS A 193 20.66 6.03 22.61
CA HIS A 193 20.39 7.33 23.22
C HIS A 193 21.22 7.64 24.49
N GLN A 194 22.02 6.72 25.02
CA GLN A 194 22.81 7.02 26.22
C GLN A 194 23.92 8.06 26.02
N LEU A 195 24.17 8.53 24.79
CA LEU A 195 25.25 9.50 24.50
C LEU A 195 24.88 10.68 23.57
N ALA A 196 23.62 10.91 23.21
CA ALA A 196 23.27 12.05 22.35
C ALA A 196 21.91 12.67 22.68
N ARG A 197 21.82 14.00 22.49
CA ARG A 197 20.62 14.84 22.69
C ARG A 197 19.37 14.26 22.00
N PRO A 198 18.15 14.49 22.53
CA PRO A 198 16.92 13.90 22.02
C PRO A 198 16.56 14.44 20.64
N GLY A 199 16.93 13.69 19.62
CA GLY A 199 16.41 13.83 18.26
C GLY A 199 15.56 12.62 17.95
N VAL A 200 14.32 12.88 17.61
CA VAL A 200 13.23 11.89 17.59
C VAL A 200 13.31 11.02 16.34
N ALA A 201 13.71 9.77 16.46
CA ALA A 201 13.37 8.76 15.45
C ALA A 201 11.88 8.43 15.58
N LYS A 202 11.12 8.55 14.49
CA LYS A 202 9.69 8.24 14.48
C LYS A 202 9.50 6.77 14.12
N VAL A 203 9.00 5.96 15.06
CA VAL A 203 8.52 4.61 14.77
C VAL A 203 7.07 4.72 14.30
N VAL A 204 6.80 4.32 13.08
CA VAL A 204 5.44 4.24 12.54
C VAL A 204 5.02 2.78 12.54
N VAL A 205 4.11 2.42 13.43
CA VAL A 205 3.50 1.09 13.45
C VAL A 205 2.18 1.15 12.69
N HIS A 206 2.10 0.42 11.60
CA HIS A 206 0.87 0.31 10.82
C HIS A 206 0.08 -0.91 11.31
N HIS A 207 -1.04 -0.68 11.99
CA HIS A 207 -1.99 -1.75 12.29
C HIS A 207 -2.99 -1.87 11.14
N PRO A 208 -3.19 -3.06 10.55
CA PRO A 208 -4.34 -3.26 9.68
C PRO A 208 -5.61 -3.06 10.53
N PRO A 209 -6.66 -2.40 9.99
CA PRO A 209 -7.89 -2.21 10.72
C PRO A 209 -8.52 -3.58 11.00
N ALA A 210 -8.72 -3.91 12.28
CA ALA A 210 -9.73 -4.89 12.63
C ALA A 210 -11.09 -4.31 12.19
N LEU A 211 -11.92 -5.11 11.53
CA LEU A 211 -13.24 -4.73 11.05
C LEU A 211 -13.98 -3.90 12.12
N GLY A 212 -14.17 -2.62 11.89
CA GLY A 212 -14.94 -1.71 12.75
C GLY A 212 -14.16 -0.79 13.68
N GLN A 213 -12.82 -0.70 13.64
CA GLN A 213 -12.05 0.23 14.46
C GLN A 213 -11.26 1.23 13.62
N ALA A 214 -11.34 2.51 14.01
CA ALA A 214 -10.60 3.61 13.41
C ALA A 214 -9.08 3.39 13.52
N HIS A 215 -8.33 3.77 12.47
CA HIS A 215 -6.88 3.68 12.39
C HIS A 215 -6.20 4.32 13.62
N ARG A 216 -5.56 3.53 14.46
CA ARG A 216 -4.64 4.05 15.46
C ARG A 216 -3.25 4.18 14.85
N ARG A 217 -2.83 5.41 14.60
CA ARG A 217 -1.42 5.75 14.38
C ARG A 217 -0.73 5.81 15.75
N VAL A 218 0.20 4.93 16.02
CA VAL A 218 1.12 5.09 17.14
C VAL A 218 2.37 5.77 16.58
N VAL A 219 2.49 7.07 16.79
CA VAL A 219 3.73 7.81 16.54
C VAL A 219 4.46 7.88 17.88
N VAL A 220 5.52 7.12 18.04
CA VAL A 220 6.39 7.24 19.23
C VAL A 220 7.49 8.23 18.89
N GLY A 221 7.25 9.49 19.23
CA GLY A 221 8.26 10.55 19.15
C GLY A 221 8.56 11.07 20.54
N GLY A 222 9.84 11.32 20.85
CA GLY A 222 10.30 11.78 22.17
C GLY A 222 9.72 13.14 22.56
N ALA A 223 9.30 13.19 23.83
CA ALA A 223 9.03 14.33 24.69
C ALA A 223 8.11 15.46 24.16
N GLU A 224 6.81 15.21 24.25
CA GLU A 224 5.91 16.07 25.00
C GLU A 224 4.74 15.22 25.51
N HIS A 225 4.60 15.16 26.83
CA HIS A 225 3.47 14.57 27.51
C HIS A 225 2.24 15.41 27.21
N ASP A 226 1.41 15.01 26.26
CA ASP A 226 0.02 15.39 26.28
C ASP A 226 -0.83 14.19 26.72
N ARG A 227 -1.06 14.17 28.04
CA ARG A 227 -2.02 13.29 28.69
C ARG A 227 -3.42 13.80 28.36
N HIS A 228 -4.03 13.28 27.31
CA HIS A 228 -5.49 13.29 27.20
C HIS A 228 -5.97 11.95 26.64
N LEU A 229 -5.98 10.96 27.54
CA LEU A 229 -6.93 9.86 27.44
C LEU A 229 -8.21 10.32 28.14
N PRO A 230 -9.37 10.34 27.47
CA PRO A 230 -10.62 10.50 28.19
C PRO A 230 -10.85 9.25 29.04
N ALA A 231 -10.86 9.44 30.35
CA ALA A 231 -11.38 8.48 31.29
C ALA A 231 -12.90 8.39 31.10
N GLY A 232 -13.43 7.17 31.10
CA GLY A 232 -14.83 6.94 31.38
C GLY A 232 -15.63 6.26 30.30
N ALA A 233 -15.68 4.92 30.35
CA ALA A 233 -16.90 4.15 30.19
C ALA A 233 -16.78 2.96 31.14
N ARG A 234 -17.32 3.13 32.33
CA ARG A 234 -17.66 2.00 33.20
C ARG A 234 -18.89 1.32 32.63
N ALA A 235 -18.85 -0.01 32.73
CA ALA A 235 -19.99 -0.87 32.50
C ALA A 235 -21.21 -0.48 33.36
N GLU A 236 -22.37 -0.54 32.78
CA GLU A 236 -23.60 -1.15 33.29
C GLU A 236 -24.24 -1.95 32.15
#